data_ee8418c4e9b7157ab9d9b0acede75e29
#
_entry.id   ee8418c4e9b7157ab9d9b0acede75e29
#
_cell.length_a   1.000
_cell.length_b   1.000
_cell.length_c   1.000
_cell.angle_alpha   90.00
_cell.angle_beta   90.00
_cell.angle_gamma   90.00
#
_symmetry.space_group_name_H-M   'P 1'
#
loop_
_entity.id
_entity.type
_entity.pdbx_description
1 polymer ?
#
loop_
_entity_poly.entity_id
_entity_poly.type
_entity_poly.pdbx_seq_one_letter_code
_entity_poly.pdbx_strand_id
1 'polypeptide(L)'
;MTIIMSLKENVERILSQIELIRAGRKYFSDRPVVLVAATKYVGAEVVNQLIDWGIRDIGENRVQDAEKKFSRMGERISRVKKHFIGHLQTNKVRKCLQLFDMIDSLDNEKLARVIDEEARRLNRIVPCLVEVKVSPEATKFGQEPEELLNFWARVRDLKNIQLRGLMTMAPFMENPEDCRPFFRQARQCLEKIVAEFGLDWPELSMGMSNDYPIAIEEGATMVRIGSALYQGVI
;
A
#
# COMPACT_ATOMS: atom_id res chain seq x y z
N MET A 1 20.08 -28.99 -2.85
CA MET A 1 20.39 -28.03 -3.95
C MET A 1 19.27 -27.00 -3.95
N THR A 2 19.51 -25.82 -3.40
CA THR A 2 18.51 -24.74 -3.35
C THR A 2 18.41 -24.19 -4.76
N ILE A 3 17.25 -24.32 -5.40
CA ILE A 3 17.00 -23.71 -6.71
C ILE A 3 16.96 -22.19 -6.47
N ILE A 4 17.98 -21.48 -6.96
CA ILE A 4 17.97 -20.01 -6.96
C ILE A 4 17.02 -19.58 -8.09
N MET A 5 15.85 -19.08 -7.72
CA MET A 5 14.88 -18.57 -8.68
C MET A 5 15.33 -17.21 -9.21
N SER A 6 15.08 -16.95 -10.48
CA SER A 6 15.30 -15.63 -11.08
C SER A 6 14.21 -14.64 -10.60
N LEU A 7 14.49 -13.36 -10.71
CA LEU A 7 13.51 -12.30 -10.38
C LEU A 7 12.20 -12.49 -11.19
N LYS A 8 12.29 -12.90 -12.45
CA LYS A 8 11.14 -13.18 -13.31
C LYS A 8 10.27 -14.31 -12.75
N GLU A 9 10.89 -15.43 -12.38
CA GLU A 9 10.19 -16.59 -11.80
C GLU A 9 9.51 -16.22 -10.47
N ASN A 10 10.15 -15.39 -9.63
CA ASN A 10 9.54 -14.89 -8.41
C ASN A 10 8.30 -14.04 -8.72
N VAL A 11 8.36 -13.14 -9.70
CA VAL A 11 7.21 -12.31 -10.11
C VAL A 11 6.07 -13.20 -10.61
N GLU A 12 6.33 -14.12 -11.54
CA GLU A 12 5.33 -15.01 -12.12
C GLU A 12 4.68 -15.90 -11.04
N ARG A 13 5.48 -16.47 -10.15
CA ARG A 13 4.99 -17.28 -9.02
C ARG A 13 4.07 -16.47 -8.09
N ILE A 14 4.48 -15.27 -7.71
CA ILE A 14 3.70 -14.44 -6.79
C ILE A 14 2.39 -13.98 -7.43
N LEU A 15 2.41 -13.54 -8.69
CA LEU A 15 1.20 -13.13 -9.40
C LEU A 15 0.22 -14.31 -9.55
N SER A 16 0.72 -15.50 -9.91
CA SER A 16 -0.10 -16.71 -10.01
C SER A 16 -0.71 -17.10 -8.67
N GLN A 17 0.05 -16.99 -7.59
CA GLN A 17 -0.44 -17.30 -6.24
C GLN A 17 -1.49 -16.29 -5.76
N ILE A 18 -1.30 -14.99 -6.04
CA ILE A 18 -2.30 -13.94 -5.76
C ILE A 18 -3.63 -14.28 -6.45
N GLU A 19 -3.60 -14.62 -7.74
CA GLU A 19 -4.82 -14.94 -8.49
C GLU A 19 -5.50 -16.22 -7.99
N LEU A 20 -4.73 -17.24 -7.64
CA LEU A 20 -5.26 -18.48 -7.08
C LEU A 20 -6.01 -18.23 -5.77
N ILE A 21 -5.42 -17.49 -4.84
CA ILE A 21 -6.02 -17.18 -3.54
C ILE A 21 -7.23 -16.26 -3.73
N ARG A 22 -7.10 -15.22 -4.59
CA ARG A 22 -8.19 -14.30 -4.91
C ARG A 22 -9.43 -15.04 -5.40
N ALA A 23 -9.27 -16.03 -6.27
CA ALA A 23 -10.38 -16.80 -6.83
C ALA A 23 -11.16 -17.60 -5.77
N GLY A 24 -10.51 -18.01 -4.68
CA GLY A 24 -11.13 -18.76 -3.58
C GLY A 24 -11.56 -17.93 -2.37
N ARG A 25 -11.26 -16.61 -2.33
CA ARG A 25 -11.53 -15.79 -1.17
C ARG A 25 -13.01 -15.46 -0.98
N LYS A 26 -13.42 -15.31 0.27
CA LYS A 26 -14.81 -15.00 0.66
C LYS A 26 -15.14 -13.50 0.55
N TYR A 27 -14.20 -12.62 0.94
CA TYR A 27 -14.43 -11.20 1.07
C TYR A 27 -13.92 -10.46 -0.16
N PHE A 28 -14.67 -9.48 -0.66
CA PHE A 28 -14.33 -8.70 -1.87
C PHE A 28 -13.95 -9.60 -3.06
N SER A 29 -14.68 -10.70 -3.24
CA SER A 29 -14.37 -11.76 -4.23
C SER A 29 -14.41 -11.27 -5.69
N ASP A 30 -15.16 -10.21 -5.97
CA ASP A 30 -15.27 -9.53 -7.26
C ASP A 30 -14.12 -8.55 -7.56
N ARG A 31 -13.26 -8.27 -6.56
CA ARG A 31 -12.20 -7.29 -6.67
C ARG A 31 -10.86 -7.91 -7.08
N PRO A 32 -10.10 -7.29 -7.99
CA PRO A 32 -8.71 -7.67 -8.21
C PRO A 32 -7.87 -7.43 -6.94
N VAL A 33 -6.72 -8.08 -6.87
CA VAL A 33 -5.69 -7.79 -5.87
C VAL A 33 -4.51 -7.14 -6.56
N VAL A 34 -4.22 -5.90 -6.19
CA VAL A 34 -3.07 -5.14 -6.71
C VAL A 34 -1.80 -5.56 -5.99
N LEU A 35 -0.77 -5.95 -6.75
CA LEU A 35 0.57 -6.15 -6.22
C LEU A 35 1.35 -4.83 -6.29
N VAL A 36 1.58 -4.20 -5.14
CA VAL A 36 2.51 -3.08 -4.99
C VAL A 36 3.90 -3.66 -4.69
N ALA A 37 4.81 -3.59 -5.65
CA ALA A 37 6.19 -4.00 -5.44
C ALA A 37 6.92 -2.99 -4.55
N ALA A 38 7.31 -3.40 -3.34
CA ALA A 38 8.08 -2.56 -2.41
C ALA A 38 9.54 -2.47 -2.88
N THR A 39 9.89 -1.37 -3.54
CA THR A 39 11.19 -1.22 -4.25
C THR A 39 12.27 -0.49 -3.44
N LYS A 40 12.01 -0.23 -2.16
CA LYS A 40 12.88 0.56 -1.27
C LYS A 40 14.32 0.08 -1.12
N TYR A 41 14.61 -1.17 -1.46
CA TYR A 41 15.95 -1.77 -1.33
C TYR A 41 16.62 -2.10 -2.67
N VAL A 42 15.97 -1.79 -3.79
CA VAL A 42 16.48 -2.13 -5.14
C VAL A 42 16.72 -0.88 -5.98
N GLY A 43 17.61 -0.99 -6.98
CA GLY A 43 17.94 0.09 -7.91
C GLY A 43 16.92 0.25 -9.06
N ALA A 44 17.12 1.29 -9.88
CA ALA A 44 16.28 1.59 -11.02
C ALA A 44 16.26 0.45 -12.07
N GLU A 45 17.37 -0.25 -12.22
CA GLU A 45 17.52 -1.38 -13.16
C GLU A 45 16.57 -2.52 -12.82
N VAL A 46 16.48 -2.88 -11.53
CA VAL A 46 15.57 -3.93 -11.05
C VAL A 46 14.12 -3.50 -11.23
N VAL A 47 13.79 -2.24 -10.91
CA VAL A 47 12.42 -1.71 -11.11
C VAL A 47 12.03 -1.75 -12.59
N ASN A 48 12.96 -1.42 -13.49
CA ASN A 48 12.71 -1.50 -14.93
C ASN A 48 12.40 -2.94 -15.37
N GLN A 49 13.09 -3.94 -14.83
CA GLN A 49 12.78 -5.35 -15.09
C GLN A 49 11.38 -5.74 -14.57
N LEU A 50 11.02 -5.31 -13.37
CA LEU A 50 9.67 -5.52 -12.83
C LEU A 50 8.59 -4.96 -13.75
N ILE A 51 8.79 -3.77 -14.31
CA ILE A 51 7.87 -3.15 -15.29
C ILE A 51 7.74 -4.01 -16.55
N ASP A 52 8.86 -4.54 -17.05
CA ASP A 52 8.85 -5.40 -18.24
C ASP A 52 8.07 -6.71 -18.01
N TRP A 53 8.04 -7.20 -16.78
CA TRP A 53 7.30 -8.41 -16.38
C TRP A 53 5.88 -8.11 -15.84
N GLY A 54 5.37 -6.93 -16.09
CA GLY A 54 3.96 -6.62 -15.85
C GLY A 54 3.63 -6.00 -14.50
N ILE A 55 4.60 -5.67 -13.66
CA ILE A 55 4.34 -4.88 -12.44
C ILE A 55 3.93 -3.46 -12.85
N ARG A 56 2.83 -2.98 -12.26
CA ARG A 56 2.24 -1.68 -12.56
C ARG A 56 2.16 -0.74 -11.36
N ASP A 57 2.40 -1.26 -10.15
CA ASP A 57 2.36 -0.49 -8.91
C ASP A 57 3.66 -0.73 -8.13
N ILE A 58 4.32 0.35 -7.74
CA ILE A 58 5.56 0.30 -6.95
C ILE A 58 5.42 1.15 -5.70
N GLY A 59 6.07 0.72 -4.60
CA GLY A 59 6.03 1.39 -3.31
C GLY A 59 7.40 1.80 -2.80
N GLU A 60 7.51 3.07 -2.37
CA GLU A 60 8.70 3.64 -1.74
C GLU A 60 8.35 4.24 -0.38
N ASN A 61 9.30 4.18 0.56
CA ASN A 61 9.09 4.69 1.92
C ASN A 61 9.88 5.96 2.25
N ARG A 62 10.70 6.47 1.32
CA ARG A 62 11.52 7.69 1.50
C ARG A 62 11.49 8.55 0.23
N VAL A 63 11.06 9.78 0.38
CA VAL A 63 10.93 10.74 -0.74
C VAL A 63 12.25 10.98 -1.46
N GLN A 64 13.36 11.12 -0.71
CA GLN A 64 14.67 11.41 -1.28
C GLN A 64 15.24 10.24 -2.09
N ASP A 65 15.04 9.01 -1.61
CA ASP A 65 15.52 7.81 -2.29
C ASP A 65 14.70 7.55 -3.56
N ALA A 66 13.38 7.77 -3.49
CA ALA A 66 12.50 7.72 -4.63
C ALA A 66 12.88 8.74 -5.71
N GLU A 67 13.15 9.99 -5.34
CA GLU A 67 13.57 11.03 -6.30
C GLU A 67 14.80 10.61 -7.10
N LYS A 68 15.85 10.15 -6.41
CA LYS A 68 17.09 9.69 -7.06
C LYS A 68 16.84 8.49 -7.98
N LYS A 69 15.99 7.57 -7.55
CA LYS A 69 15.66 6.36 -8.32
C LYS A 69 14.83 6.70 -9.55
N PHE A 70 13.76 7.47 -9.38
CA PHE A 70 12.84 7.83 -10.45
C PHE A 70 13.52 8.67 -11.53
N SER A 71 14.44 9.56 -11.15
CA SER A 71 15.23 10.33 -12.13
C SER A 71 16.12 9.44 -13.01
N ARG A 72 16.64 8.33 -12.48
CA ARG A 72 17.44 7.36 -13.24
C ARG A 72 16.58 6.48 -14.18
N MET A 73 15.30 6.31 -13.88
CA MET A 73 14.38 5.52 -14.71
C MET A 73 13.89 6.27 -15.94
N GLY A 74 14.02 7.61 -15.97
CA GLY A 74 13.56 8.44 -17.08
C GLY A 74 12.07 8.25 -17.34
N GLU A 75 11.66 8.16 -18.60
CA GLU A 75 10.26 8.02 -19.00
C GLU A 75 9.60 6.72 -18.55
N ARG A 76 10.37 5.69 -18.23
CA ARG A 76 9.82 4.39 -17.80
C ARG A 76 9.02 4.48 -16.52
N ILE A 77 9.32 5.46 -15.63
CA ILE A 77 8.58 5.67 -14.38
C ILE A 77 7.10 6.04 -14.61
N SER A 78 6.74 6.58 -15.76
CA SER A 78 5.36 6.90 -16.12
C SER A 78 4.48 5.67 -16.40
N ARG A 79 5.09 4.49 -16.55
CA ARG A 79 4.39 3.22 -16.79
C ARG A 79 3.86 2.56 -15.53
N VAL A 80 4.19 3.08 -14.36
CA VAL A 80 3.78 2.54 -13.06
C VAL A 80 3.14 3.61 -12.18
N LYS A 81 2.18 3.18 -11.38
CA LYS A 81 1.63 3.97 -10.28
C LYS A 81 2.59 3.93 -9.09
N LYS A 82 2.89 5.08 -8.55
CA LYS A 82 3.87 5.25 -7.46
C LYS A 82 3.17 5.48 -6.16
N HIS A 83 3.29 4.55 -5.22
CA HIS A 83 2.74 4.58 -3.88
C HIS A 83 3.77 5.04 -2.86
N PHE A 84 3.43 6.04 -2.06
CA PHE A 84 4.21 6.35 -0.87
C PHE A 84 3.69 5.52 0.30
N ILE A 85 4.50 4.56 0.74
CA ILE A 85 4.12 3.55 1.76
C ILE A 85 4.87 3.71 3.09
N GLY A 86 5.60 4.81 3.29
CA GLY A 86 6.32 5.11 4.52
C GLY A 86 5.64 6.22 5.33
N HIS A 87 6.14 6.51 6.55
CA HIS A 87 5.65 7.66 7.31
C HIS A 87 5.99 8.98 6.61
N LEU A 88 4.99 9.79 6.31
CA LEU A 88 5.14 11.05 5.60
C LEU A 88 5.19 12.23 6.58
N GLN A 89 6.35 12.86 6.70
CA GLN A 89 6.50 14.09 7.44
C GLN A 89 5.89 15.27 6.67
N THR A 90 5.24 16.21 7.37
CA THR A 90 4.54 17.35 6.75
C THR A 90 5.45 18.22 5.88
N ASN A 91 6.72 18.41 6.26
CA ASN A 91 7.71 19.18 5.48
C ASN A 91 8.17 18.49 4.19
N LYS A 92 7.78 17.23 3.96
CA LYS A 92 8.09 16.47 2.74
C LYS A 92 6.89 16.33 1.79
N VAL A 93 5.70 16.75 2.20
CA VAL A 93 4.46 16.58 1.44
C VAL A 93 4.57 17.16 0.04
N ARG A 94 4.97 18.42 -0.11
CA ARG A 94 5.11 19.05 -1.43
C ARG A 94 5.96 18.22 -2.40
N LYS A 95 7.11 17.76 -1.93
CA LYS A 95 8.00 16.93 -2.75
C LYS A 95 7.42 15.54 -3.02
N CYS A 96 6.77 14.95 -2.02
CA CYS A 96 6.08 13.68 -2.17
C CYS A 96 5.01 13.75 -3.27
N LEU A 97 4.16 14.79 -3.26
CA LEU A 97 3.11 14.95 -4.26
C LEU A 97 3.62 15.19 -5.69
N GLN A 98 4.85 15.66 -5.87
CA GLN A 98 5.49 15.78 -7.19
C GLN A 98 5.96 14.42 -7.74
N LEU A 99 6.21 13.44 -6.87
CA LEU A 99 6.82 12.17 -7.22
C LEU A 99 5.83 10.99 -7.21
N PHE A 100 4.84 11.05 -6.34
CA PHE A 100 3.94 9.93 -6.06
C PHE A 100 2.51 10.20 -6.55
N ASP A 101 1.84 9.12 -6.91
CA ASP A 101 0.45 9.17 -7.39
C ASP A 101 -0.54 8.92 -6.26
N MET A 102 -0.12 8.23 -5.19
CA MET A 102 -0.94 7.85 -4.05
C MET A 102 -0.16 7.87 -2.75
N ILE A 103 -0.82 8.18 -1.64
CA ILE A 103 -0.26 8.11 -0.28
C ILE A 103 -1.03 7.04 0.49
N ASP A 104 -0.33 5.96 0.87
CA ASP A 104 -0.94 4.82 1.56
C ASP A 104 -0.88 4.94 3.10
N SER A 105 -0.27 5.99 3.63
CA SER A 105 0.09 6.16 5.05
C SER A 105 -0.42 7.46 5.66
N LEU A 106 -1.68 7.83 5.36
CA LEU A 106 -2.31 8.98 6.00
C LEU A 106 -2.67 8.63 7.45
N ASP A 107 -1.96 9.21 8.41
CA ASP A 107 -2.02 8.81 9.82
C ASP A 107 -2.57 9.88 10.78
N ASN A 108 -2.71 11.13 10.36
CA ASN A 108 -3.23 12.20 11.22
C ASN A 108 -3.83 13.38 10.43
N GLU A 109 -4.69 14.15 11.12
CA GLU A 109 -5.43 15.27 10.52
C GLU A 109 -4.51 16.41 10.05
N LYS A 110 -3.43 16.70 10.79
CA LYS A 110 -2.47 17.73 10.39
C LYS A 110 -1.84 17.38 9.04
N LEU A 111 -1.46 16.12 8.85
CA LEU A 111 -0.92 15.62 7.58
C LEU A 111 -1.96 15.75 6.48
N ALA A 112 -3.22 15.34 6.73
CA ALA A 112 -4.31 15.45 5.77
C ALA A 112 -4.49 16.88 5.27
N ARG A 113 -4.52 17.87 6.17
CA ARG A 113 -4.66 19.30 5.83
C ARG A 113 -3.48 19.82 5.01
N VAL A 114 -2.25 19.40 5.32
CA VAL A 114 -1.07 19.78 4.54
C VAL A 114 -1.09 19.14 3.15
N ILE A 115 -1.53 17.87 3.03
CA ILE A 115 -1.72 17.22 1.73
C ILE A 115 -2.77 17.96 0.90
N ASP A 116 -3.92 18.30 1.49
CA ASP A 116 -4.99 19.02 0.80
C ASP A 116 -4.51 20.38 0.25
N GLU A 117 -3.80 21.16 1.09
CA GLU A 117 -3.28 22.46 0.68
C GLU A 117 -2.24 22.34 -0.46
N GLU A 118 -1.26 21.44 -0.35
CA GLU A 118 -0.26 21.25 -1.39
C GLU A 118 -0.84 20.65 -2.67
N ALA A 119 -1.81 19.74 -2.55
CA ALA A 119 -2.55 19.18 -3.69
C ALA A 119 -3.35 20.27 -4.42
N ARG A 120 -3.99 21.19 -3.70
CA ARG A 120 -4.64 22.37 -4.27
C ARG A 120 -3.67 23.24 -5.06
N ARG A 121 -2.47 23.48 -4.55
CA ARG A 121 -1.43 24.25 -5.25
C ARG A 121 -0.97 23.58 -6.55
N LEU A 122 -1.00 22.24 -6.59
CA LEU A 122 -0.65 21.42 -7.74
C LEU A 122 -1.84 21.16 -8.68
N ASN A 123 -3.04 21.69 -8.35
CA ASN A 123 -4.29 21.48 -9.07
C ASN A 123 -4.59 19.99 -9.32
N ARG A 124 -4.48 19.17 -8.27
CA ARG A 124 -4.73 17.71 -8.34
C ARG A 124 -5.50 17.21 -7.13
N ILE A 125 -6.18 16.09 -7.29
CA ILE A 125 -6.77 15.30 -6.20
C ILE A 125 -5.84 14.13 -5.91
N VAL A 126 -5.49 13.94 -4.63
CA VAL A 126 -4.54 12.91 -4.20
C VAL A 126 -5.30 11.75 -3.56
N PRO A 127 -5.24 10.53 -4.15
CA PRO A 127 -5.74 9.34 -3.50
C PRO A 127 -4.94 9.03 -2.24
N CYS A 128 -5.63 8.74 -1.13
CA CYS A 128 -5.01 8.41 0.15
C CYS A 128 -5.67 7.18 0.78
N LEU A 129 -4.86 6.32 1.40
CA LEU A 129 -5.34 5.33 2.37
C LEU A 129 -5.05 5.82 3.77
N VAL A 130 -5.99 5.62 4.68
CA VAL A 130 -5.78 5.91 6.10
C VAL A 130 -5.06 4.74 6.75
N GLU A 131 -3.95 5.02 7.41
CA GLU A 131 -3.21 4.01 8.17
C GLU A 131 -3.93 3.72 9.48
N VAL A 132 -4.29 2.45 9.71
CA VAL A 132 -4.95 1.99 10.94
C VAL A 132 -4.06 1.02 11.71
N LYS A 133 -3.98 1.20 13.02
CA LYS A 133 -3.27 0.32 13.94
C LYS A 133 -4.17 -0.86 14.31
N VAL A 134 -3.76 -2.05 13.96
CA VAL A 134 -4.48 -3.28 14.32
C VAL A 134 -3.69 -4.15 15.31
N SER A 135 -2.50 -3.71 15.69
CA SER A 135 -1.64 -4.42 16.63
C SER A 135 -1.05 -3.47 17.67
N PRO A 136 -0.96 -3.89 18.95
CA PRO A 136 -0.30 -3.10 20.00
C PRO A 136 1.18 -2.80 19.71
N GLU A 137 1.87 -3.68 18.98
CA GLU A 137 3.28 -3.55 18.62
C GLU A 137 3.49 -2.82 17.27
N ALA A 138 2.45 -2.75 16.44
CA ALA A 138 2.54 -2.17 15.12
C ALA A 138 2.58 -0.65 15.19
N THR A 139 3.74 -0.12 14.92
CA THR A 139 4.03 1.27 14.56
C THR A 139 3.57 2.37 15.55
N LYS A 140 4.40 3.41 15.70
CA LYS A 140 4.04 4.66 16.40
C LYS A 140 3.04 5.51 15.61
N PHE A 141 2.62 5.10 14.41
CA PHE A 141 1.81 5.84 13.45
C PHE A 141 0.51 5.10 13.14
N GLY A 142 -0.47 5.83 12.61
CA GLY A 142 -1.80 5.29 12.27
C GLY A 142 -2.88 5.66 13.28
N GLN A 143 -4.14 5.54 12.85
CA GLN A 143 -5.31 5.79 13.68
C GLN A 143 -5.65 4.56 14.52
N GLU A 144 -6.06 4.76 15.76
CA GLU A 144 -6.67 3.70 16.56
C GLU A 144 -8.01 3.29 15.93
N PRO A 145 -8.38 1.99 15.94
CA PRO A 145 -9.63 1.51 15.35
C PRO A 145 -10.88 2.23 15.86
N GLU A 146 -10.89 2.60 17.14
CA GLU A 146 -12.00 3.28 17.81
C GLU A 146 -12.17 4.73 17.34
N GLU A 147 -11.08 5.40 16.95
CA GLU A 147 -11.06 6.79 16.49
C GLU A 147 -11.25 6.93 14.96
N LEU A 148 -11.25 5.82 14.24
CA LEU A 148 -11.17 5.81 12.78
C LEU A 148 -12.38 6.51 12.12
N LEU A 149 -13.61 6.26 12.60
CA LEU A 149 -14.81 6.93 12.07
C LEU A 149 -14.79 8.43 12.34
N ASN A 150 -14.38 8.84 13.54
CA ASN A 150 -14.23 10.25 13.90
C ASN A 150 -13.16 10.93 13.04
N PHE A 151 -12.03 10.27 12.84
CA PHE A 151 -10.97 10.76 11.95
C PHE A 151 -11.48 10.92 10.52
N TRP A 152 -12.12 9.88 9.98
CA TRP A 152 -12.69 9.90 8.63
C TRP A 152 -13.67 11.05 8.42
N ALA A 153 -14.60 11.25 9.37
CA ALA A 153 -15.57 12.33 9.34
C ALA A 153 -14.90 13.72 9.28
N ARG A 154 -13.77 13.93 9.99
CA ARG A 154 -13.05 15.22 10.00
C ARG A 154 -12.28 15.50 8.71
N VAL A 155 -11.87 14.48 7.96
CA VAL A 155 -11.00 14.67 6.79
C VAL A 155 -11.65 14.41 5.45
N ARG A 156 -12.84 13.75 5.42
CA ARG A 156 -13.54 13.39 4.17
C ARG A 156 -13.95 14.58 3.29
N ASP A 157 -14.15 15.74 3.89
CA ASP A 157 -14.61 16.94 3.18
C ASP A 157 -13.45 17.79 2.63
N LEU A 158 -12.20 17.36 2.81
CA LEU A 158 -11.03 17.98 2.19
C LEU A 158 -11.10 17.75 0.66
N LYS A 159 -11.09 18.84 -0.11
CA LYS A 159 -11.47 18.82 -1.53
C LYS A 159 -10.41 18.26 -2.46
N ASN A 160 -9.16 18.23 -2.02
CA ASN A 160 -8.03 17.81 -2.85
C ASN A 160 -7.43 16.48 -2.36
N ILE A 161 -8.12 15.79 -1.44
CA ILE A 161 -7.83 14.43 -1.01
C ILE A 161 -9.00 13.53 -1.41
N GLN A 162 -8.70 12.35 -1.90
CA GLN A 162 -9.67 11.29 -2.10
C GLN A 162 -9.33 10.13 -1.16
N LEU A 163 -10.13 9.95 -0.11
CA LEU A 163 -10.01 8.78 0.77
C LEU A 163 -10.50 7.54 0.02
N ARG A 164 -9.62 6.56 -0.15
CA ARG A 164 -9.88 5.34 -0.93
C ARG A 164 -10.08 4.10 -0.07
N GLY A 165 -9.70 4.13 1.19
CA GLY A 165 -9.78 2.99 2.09
C GLY A 165 -8.71 3.02 3.17
N LEU A 166 -8.27 1.84 3.59
CA LEU A 166 -7.34 1.65 4.70
C LEU A 166 -6.04 0.99 4.28
N MET A 167 -4.99 1.31 5.01
CA MET A 167 -3.73 0.58 5.01
C MET A 167 -3.40 0.11 6.42
N THR A 168 -2.86 -1.09 6.56
CA THR A 168 -2.32 -1.57 7.83
C THR A 168 -1.12 -2.47 7.65
N MET A 169 -0.36 -2.63 8.73
CA MET A 169 0.72 -3.61 8.86
C MET A 169 0.43 -4.49 10.08
N ALA A 170 0.35 -5.80 9.86
CA ALA A 170 0.36 -6.77 10.95
C ALA A 170 1.77 -6.87 11.56
N PRO A 171 1.91 -7.28 12.82
CA PRO A 171 3.20 -7.61 13.40
C PRO A 171 3.82 -8.79 12.63
N PHE A 172 5.16 -8.89 12.64
CA PHE A 172 5.81 -10.08 12.10
C PHE A 172 5.52 -11.29 12.99
N MET A 173 4.98 -12.35 12.40
CA MET A 173 4.72 -13.63 13.07
C MET A 173 5.47 -14.73 12.36
N GLU A 174 6.06 -15.68 13.12
CA GLU A 174 6.72 -16.85 12.53
C GLU A 174 5.72 -17.72 11.74
N ASN A 175 4.53 -17.95 12.33
CA ASN A 175 3.42 -18.55 11.62
C ASN A 175 2.53 -17.44 11.02
N PRO A 176 2.47 -17.27 9.68
CA PRO A 176 1.66 -16.22 9.05
C PRO A 176 0.17 -16.28 9.38
N GLU A 177 -0.35 -17.46 9.75
CA GLU A 177 -1.76 -17.62 10.15
C GLU A 177 -2.12 -16.81 11.40
N ASP A 178 -1.14 -16.55 12.26
CA ASP A 178 -1.32 -15.74 13.46
C ASP A 178 -1.55 -14.24 13.15
N CYS A 179 -1.31 -13.82 11.88
CA CYS A 179 -1.67 -12.49 11.41
C CYS A 179 -3.17 -12.33 11.08
N ARG A 180 -3.91 -13.41 10.93
CA ARG A 180 -5.33 -13.41 10.52
C ARG A 180 -6.23 -12.51 11.38
N PRO A 181 -6.15 -12.52 12.73
CA PRO A 181 -6.97 -11.65 13.57
C PRO A 181 -6.78 -10.16 13.26
N PHE A 182 -5.55 -9.74 12.98
CA PHE A 182 -5.22 -8.34 12.65
C PHE A 182 -5.81 -7.93 11.28
N PHE A 183 -5.70 -8.78 10.27
CA PHE A 183 -6.29 -8.51 8.96
C PHE A 183 -7.81 -8.49 9.01
N ARG A 184 -8.42 -9.39 9.78
CA ARG A 184 -9.85 -9.38 10.04
C ARG A 184 -10.30 -8.09 10.70
N GLN A 185 -9.58 -7.60 11.69
CA GLN A 185 -9.87 -6.32 12.35
C GLN A 185 -9.80 -5.15 11.35
N ALA A 186 -8.76 -5.10 10.51
CA ALA A 186 -8.64 -4.06 9.47
C ALA A 186 -9.82 -4.10 8.49
N ARG A 187 -10.23 -5.29 8.04
CA ARG A 187 -11.41 -5.46 7.19
C ARG A 187 -12.68 -4.96 7.87
N GLN A 188 -12.91 -5.34 9.13
CA GLN A 188 -14.07 -4.89 9.91
C GLN A 188 -14.08 -3.36 10.09
N CYS A 189 -12.92 -2.72 10.26
CA CYS A 189 -12.82 -1.27 10.27
C CYS A 189 -13.26 -0.66 8.93
N LEU A 190 -12.81 -1.24 7.82
CA LEU A 190 -13.22 -0.78 6.48
C LEU A 190 -14.72 -0.98 6.24
N GLU A 191 -15.28 -2.12 6.64
CA GLU A 191 -16.72 -2.40 6.53
C GLU A 191 -17.57 -1.36 7.29
N LYS A 192 -17.11 -0.92 8.47
CA LYS A 192 -17.77 0.16 9.24
C LYS A 192 -17.72 1.51 8.48
N ILE A 193 -16.57 1.85 7.88
CA ILE A 193 -16.42 3.07 7.07
C ILE A 193 -17.36 3.02 5.86
N VAL A 194 -17.42 1.89 5.16
CA VAL A 194 -18.30 1.71 4.01
C VAL A 194 -19.78 1.87 4.42
N ALA A 195 -20.17 1.27 5.54
CA ALA A 195 -21.54 1.37 6.04
C ALA A 195 -21.93 2.80 6.44
N GLU A 196 -21.02 3.55 7.07
CA GLU A 196 -21.29 4.91 7.57
C GLU A 196 -21.20 5.97 6.46
N PHE A 197 -20.24 5.86 5.56
CA PHE A 197 -19.90 6.93 4.61
C PHE A 197 -20.19 6.61 3.14
N GLY A 198 -20.61 5.37 2.82
CA GLY A 198 -20.97 4.98 1.45
C GLY A 198 -19.77 4.98 0.50
N LEU A 199 -18.64 4.41 0.92
CA LEU A 199 -17.42 4.40 0.11
C LEU A 199 -17.54 3.40 -1.04
N ASP A 200 -17.54 3.92 -2.27
CA ASP A 200 -17.51 3.11 -3.46
C ASP A 200 -16.11 2.53 -3.71
N TRP A 201 -16.02 1.26 -4.06
CA TRP A 201 -14.77 0.57 -4.40
C TRP A 201 -13.66 0.75 -3.33
N PRO A 202 -13.93 0.37 -2.07
CA PRO A 202 -12.96 0.54 -0.98
C PRO A 202 -11.69 -0.27 -1.21
N GLU A 203 -10.54 0.33 -0.94
CA GLU A 203 -9.23 -0.30 -1.02
C GLU A 203 -8.77 -0.73 0.38
N LEU A 204 -8.23 -1.95 0.49
CA LEU A 204 -7.65 -2.48 1.72
C LEU A 204 -6.23 -2.95 1.43
N SER A 205 -5.27 -2.10 1.77
CA SER A 205 -3.84 -2.37 1.60
C SER A 205 -3.30 -3.04 2.85
N MET A 206 -3.11 -4.36 2.81
CA MET A 206 -2.54 -5.15 3.89
C MET A 206 -1.90 -6.43 3.35
N GLY A 207 -0.97 -6.99 4.12
CA GLY A 207 -0.18 -8.15 3.72
C GLY A 207 1.14 -7.78 3.03
N MET A 208 2.18 -8.45 3.47
CA MET A 208 3.56 -8.32 3.01
C MET A 208 4.11 -9.70 2.58
N SER A 209 5.39 -9.80 2.31
CA SER A 209 6.03 -11.00 1.77
C SER A 209 5.76 -12.29 2.55
N ASN A 210 5.58 -12.21 3.87
CA ASN A 210 5.36 -13.37 4.73
C ASN A 210 3.88 -13.76 4.86
N ASP A 211 2.97 -12.79 4.83
CA ASP A 211 1.58 -12.93 5.29
C ASP A 211 0.53 -12.53 4.25
N TYR A 212 0.94 -12.12 3.02
CA TYR A 212 -0.01 -11.70 1.97
C TYR A 212 -1.06 -12.76 1.59
N PRO A 213 -0.79 -14.09 1.65
CA PRO A 213 -1.82 -15.08 1.38
C PRO A 213 -3.00 -14.94 2.35
N ILE A 214 -2.71 -14.85 3.65
CA ILE A 214 -3.72 -14.69 4.70
C ILE A 214 -4.44 -13.35 4.59
N ALA A 215 -3.69 -12.28 4.25
CA ALA A 215 -4.28 -10.97 4.00
C ALA A 215 -5.31 -11.00 2.84
N ILE A 216 -4.99 -11.69 1.74
CA ILE A 216 -5.90 -11.83 0.60
C ILE A 216 -7.17 -12.60 0.99
N GLU A 217 -7.05 -13.69 1.74
CA GLU A 217 -8.19 -14.45 2.25
C GLU A 217 -9.10 -13.58 3.14
N GLU A 218 -8.52 -12.71 3.95
CA GLU A 218 -9.25 -11.73 4.79
C GLU A 218 -9.68 -10.47 4.03
N GLY A 219 -9.53 -10.41 2.70
CA GLY A 219 -10.11 -9.38 1.86
C GLY A 219 -9.17 -8.25 1.43
N ALA A 220 -7.85 -8.43 1.50
CA ALA A 220 -6.93 -7.44 0.93
C ALA A 220 -7.22 -7.23 -0.56
N THR A 221 -7.33 -5.97 -0.97
CA THR A 221 -7.42 -5.57 -2.38
C THR A 221 -6.07 -5.09 -2.91
N MET A 222 -5.10 -4.93 -2.01
CA MET A 222 -3.74 -4.52 -2.32
C MET A 222 -2.77 -5.19 -1.35
N VAL A 223 -1.68 -5.75 -1.86
CA VAL A 223 -0.58 -6.35 -1.09
C VAL A 223 0.73 -5.67 -1.42
N ARG A 224 1.63 -5.52 -0.43
CA ARG A 224 2.92 -4.83 -0.57
C ARG A 224 4.06 -5.82 -0.43
N ILE A 225 4.61 -6.30 -1.52
CA ILE A 225 5.59 -7.37 -1.52
C ILE A 225 6.98 -6.84 -1.88
N GLY A 226 7.96 -7.13 -1.05
CA GLY A 226 9.36 -6.78 -1.26
C GLY A 226 10.25 -8.02 -1.24
N SER A 227 10.67 -8.50 -0.08
CA SER A 227 11.66 -9.57 0.08
C SER A 227 11.34 -10.84 -0.73
N ALA A 228 10.07 -11.24 -0.83
CA ALA A 228 9.68 -12.41 -1.62
C ALA A 228 9.88 -12.23 -3.13
N LEU A 229 9.80 -10.99 -3.66
CA LEU A 229 10.11 -10.70 -5.06
C LEU A 229 11.61 -10.86 -5.34
N TYR A 230 12.45 -10.47 -4.38
CA TYR A 230 13.91 -10.38 -4.57
C TYR A 230 14.67 -11.59 -3.99
N GLN A 231 13.97 -12.59 -3.50
CA GLN A 231 14.57 -13.76 -2.88
C GLN A 231 15.53 -14.48 -3.85
N GLY A 232 16.78 -14.65 -3.44
CA GLY A 232 17.82 -15.29 -4.24
C GLY A 232 18.39 -14.42 -5.38
N VAL A 233 18.00 -13.14 -5.46
CA VAL A 233 18.45 -12.21 -6.51
C VAL A 233 19.33 -11.11 -5.96
N ILE A 234 19.09 -10.66 -4.71
CA ILE A 234 19.87 -9.66 -3.97
C ILE A 234 20.12 -10.13 -2.54
#